data_a24bce698e72690eff31fb475dd419fe
#
_entry.id   a24bce698e72690eff31fb475dd419fe
#
_cell.length_a   1.000
_cell.length_b   1.000
_cell.length_c   1.000
_cell.angle_alpha   90.00
_cell.angle_beta   90.00
_cell.angle_gamma   90.00
#
_symmetry.space_group_name_H-M   'P 1'
#
loop_
_entity.id
_entity.type
_entity.pdbx_description
1 polymer ?
#
loop_
_entity_poly.entity_id
_entity_poly.type
_entity_poly.pdbx_seq_one_letter_code
_entity_poly.pdbx_strand_id
1 'polypeptide(L)'
;AARGKYIIMGDADDSYDFSSLQVFVDKLRQGVDLVMGNRFRGGIAPGAMPPLHRYLGNPVLSWIGRLFFRISIGDFHCGLRGFNTEAIRRCGLKTTGMEFASEMVVKASLYGLSMAEVPTTLARDGRSRPPHLRTWRDGWRHLCFLLTYAPHWLYMYPALALMGVGLLGVLLLLSGPLSVGSVTFANKSFVTFAMLLMLGMQVMGLG
;
A
#
# COMPACT_ATOMS: atom_id res chain seq x y z
N ALA A 1 -0.56 25.94 5.65
CA ALA A 1 -1.36 27.14 5.76
C ALA A 1 -2.60 26.98 6.67
N ALA A 2 -3.20 25.79 6.79
CA ALA A 2 -4.35 25.55 7.67
C ALA A 2 -3.95 25.60 9.16
N ARG A 3 -4.78 26.27 10.00
CA ARG A 3 -4.48 26.52 11.42
C ARG A 3 -5.45 25.80 12.38
N GLY A 4 -6.45 25.08 11.86
CA GLY A 4 -7.45 24.38 12.67
C GLY A 4 -6.86 23.21 13.45
N LYS A 5 -7.47 22.85 14.58
CA LYS A 5 -7.17 21.62 15.34
C LYS A 5 -7.45 20.38 14.48
N TYR A 6 -8.54 20.42 13.75
CA TYR A 6 -8.93 19.41 12.76
C TYR A 6 -8.94 20.05 11.38
N ILE A 7 -8.45 19.31 10.39
CA ILE A 7 -8.42 19.74 9.00
C ILE A 7 -9.13 18.66 8.18
N ILE A 8 -10.00 19.09 7.28
CA ILE A 8 -10.57 18.23 6.25
C ILE A 8 -9.96 18.69 4.92
N MET A 9 -9.45 17.73 4.17
CA MET A 9 -8.85 17.90 2.85
C MET A 9 -9.67 17.12 1.84
N GLY A 10 -9.93 17.72 0.69
CA GLY A 10 -10.60 17.10 -0.45
C GLY A 10 -10.05 17.63 -1.75
N ASP A 11 -10.25 16.88 -2.84
CA ASP A 11 -9.88 17.32 -4.18
C ASP A 11 -10.80 18.47 -4.61
N ALA A 12 -10.23 19.49 -5.25
CA ALA A 12 -10.95 20.69 -5.70
C ALA A 12 -11.50 20.51 -7.13
N ASP A 13 -12.15 19.39 -7.42
CA ASP A 13 -12.63 19.02 -8.75
C ASP A 13 -14.12 18.65 -8.79
N ASP A 14 -14.84 19.01 -7.73
CA ASP A 14 -16.27 18.76 -7.57
C ASP A 14 -16.64 17.27 -7.56
N SER A 15 -15.67 16.38 -7.32
CA SER A 15 -15.91 14.93 -7.28
C SER A 15 -16.44 14.43 -5.93
N TYR A 16 -16.37 15.24 -4.87
CA TYR A 16 -16.82 14.90 -3.53
C TYR A 16 -17.94 15.82 -3.04
N ASP A 17 -18.91 15.23 -2.35
CA ASP A 17 -19.97 15.98 -1.67
C ASP A 17 -19.49 16.50 -0.31
N PHE A 18 -19.22 17.80 -0.24
CA PHE A 18 -18.82 18.48 0.99
C PHE A 18 -19.98 18.73 1.98
N SER A 19 -21.22 18.45 1.63
CA SER A 19 -22.35 18.57 2.57
C SER A 19 -22.31 17.49 3.66
N SER A 20 -21.63 16.37 3.40
CA SER A 20 -21.54 15.21 4.29
C SER A 20 -20.33 15.22 5.23
N LEU A 21 -19.63 16.37 5.38
CA LEU A 21 -18.42 16.47 6.21
C LEU A 21 -18.65 16.26 7.72
N GLN A 22 -19.90 16.38 8.19
CA GLN A 22 -20.22 16.23 9.62
C GLN A 22 -19.74 14.89 10.17
N VAL A 23 -19.88 13.80 9.40
CA VAL A 23 -19.43 12.46 9.82
C VAL A 23 -17.93 12.40 10.08
N PHE A 24 -17.11 13.13 9.28
CA PHE A 24 -15.67 13.26 9.50
C PHE A 24 -15.37 14.01 10.79
N VAL A 25 -16.07 15.14 11.01
CA VAL A 25 -15.91 15.96 12.22
C VAL A 25 -16.26 15.17 13.47
N ASP A 26 -17.33 14.40 13.44
CA ASP A 26 -17.78 13.60 14.58
C ASP A 26 -16.75 12.52 14.95
N LYS A 27 -16.17 11.85 13.95
CA LYS A 27 -15.09 10.88 14.17
C LYS A 27 -13.84 11.53 14.77
N LEU A 28 -13.44 12.70 14.24
CA LEU A 28 -12.30 13.46 14.77
C LEU A 28 -12.54 13.93 16.22
N ARG A 29 -13.77 14.36 16.54
CA ARG A 29 -14.16 14.73 17.91
C ARG A 29 -14.18 13.55 18.88
N GLN A 30 -14.43 12.33 18.38
CA GLN A 30 -14.32 11.09 19.15
C GLN A 30 -12.85 10.68 19.44
N GLY A 31 -11.87 11.44 18.96
CA GLY A 31 -10.45 11.19 19.21
C GLY A 31 -9.75 10.38 18.12
N VAL A 32 -10.39 10.15 16.98
CA VAL A 32 -9.73 9.54 15.82
C VAL A 32 -8.76 10.55 15.20
N ASP A 33 -7.51 10.12 14.93
CA ASP A 33 -6.46 10.98 14.40
C ASP A 33 -6.54 11.17 12.88
N LEU A 34 -6.94 10.13 12.15
CA LEU A 34 -7.08 10.15 10.70
C LEU A 34 -8.40 9.47 10.28
N VAL A 35 -9.26 10.20 9.60
CA VAL A 35 -10.52 9.70 9.04
C VAL A 35 -10.42 9.72 7.52
N MET A 36 -10.55 8.56 6.90
CA MET A 36 -10.48 8.39 5.45
C MET A 36 -11.88 8.22 4.87
N GLY A 37 -12.17 8.86 3.75
CA GLY A 37 -13.31 8.49 2.94
C GLY A 37 -13.13 7.11 2.32
N ASN A 38 -14.20 6.35 2.14
CA ASN A 38 -14.18 5.10 1.41
C ASN A 38 -15.23 5.13 0.29
N ARG A 39 -14.73 5.29 -0.95
CA ARG A 39 -15.56 5.41 -2.16
C ARG A 39 -16.23 4.08 -2.52
N PHE A 40 -15.61 2.97 -2.18
CA PHE A 40 -16.15 1.64 -2.45
C PHE A 40 -17.34 1.30 -1.53
N ARG A 41 -17.40 1.92 -0.34
CA ARG A 41 -18.52 1.79 0.60
C ARG A 41 -19.61 2.84 0.38
N GLY A 42 -19.24 4.05 -0.04
CA GLY A 42 -20.19 5.14 -0.23
C GLY A 42 -20.84 5.18 -1.62
N GLY A 43 -20.18 4.61 -2.60
CA GLY A 43 -20.66 4.54 -3.97
C GLY A 43 -19.84 5.37 -4.96
N ILE A 44 -19.65 4.82 -6.14
CA ILE A 44 -18.91 5.43 -7.25
C ILE A 44 -19.86 5.61 -8.40
N ALA A 45 -20.17 6.86 -8.77
CA ALA A 45 -21.05 7.18 -9.88
C ALA A 45 -20.53 6.59 -11.21
N PRO A 46 -21.41 6.24 -12.16
CA PRO A 46 -20.99 5.73 -13.45
C PRO A 46 -20.06 6.70 -14.17
N GLY A 47 -18.86 6.22 -14.56
CA GLY A 47 -17.85 7.03 -15.25
C GLY A 47 -17.02 7.98 -14.37
N ALA A 48 -17.23 7.98 -13.02
CA ALA A 48 -16.42 8.77 -12.08
C ALA A 48 -15.02 8.20 -11.84
N MET A 49 -14.82 6.92 -12.10
CA MET A 49 -13.52 6.27 -11.94
C MET A 49 -13.27 5.33 -13.12
N PRO A 50 -12.08 5.38 -13.76
CA PRO A 50 -11.71 4.45 -14.82
C PRO A 50 -11.79 2.99 -14.33
N PRO A 51 -12.27 2.02 -15.16
CA PRO A 51 -12.44 0.63 -14.75
C PRO A 51 -11.16 0.00 -14.18
N LEU A 52 -10.00 0.28 -14.79
CA LEU A 52 -8.72 -0.24 -14.32
C LEU A 52 -8.38 0.23 -12.88
N HIS A 53 -8.70 1.49 -12.54
CA HIS A 53 -8.50 2.01 -11.19
C HIS A 53 -9.54 1.46 -10.22
N ARG A 54 -10.80 1.28 -10.67
CA ARG A 54 -11.88 0.80 -9.83
C ARG A 54 -11.72 -0.66 -9.41
N TYR A 55 -11.32 -1.53 -10.35
CA TYR A 55 -11.33 -2.98 -10.13
C TYR A 55 -9.93 -3.58 -9.87
N LEU A 56 -8.87 -2.91 -10.27
CA LEU A 56 -7.51 -3.42 -10.13
C LEU A 56 -6.62 -2.47 -9.32
N GLY A 57 -6.34 -1.26 -9.80
CA GLY A 57 -5.32 -0.37 -9.24
C GLY A 57 -5.54 -0.06 -7.75
N ASN A 58 -6.65 0.60 -7.42
CA ASN A 58 -6.94 1.00 -6.05
C ASN A 58 -7.16 -0.20 -5.10
N PRO A 59 -7.95 -1.25 -5.47
CA PRO A 59 -8.11 -2.40 -4.59
C PRO A 59 -6.80 -3.15 -4.34
N VAL A 60 -5.99 -3.39 -5.37
CA VAL A 60 -4.71 -4.12 -5.23
C VAL A 60 -3.71 -3.34 -4.39
N LEU A 61 -3.50 -2.05 -4.68
CA LEU A 61 -2.56 -1.23 -3.90
C LEU A 61 -3.02 -1.05 -2.44
N SER A 62 -4.32 -0.88 -2.21
CA SER A 62 -4.86 -0.81 -0.84
C SER A 62 -4.74 -2.16 -0.13
N TRP A 63 -4.93 -3.29 -0.83
CA TRP A 63 -4.73 -4.62 -0.28
C TRP A 63 -3.26 -4.86 0.10
N ILE A 64 -2.31 -4.51 -0.77
CA ILE A 64 -0.87 -4.58 -0.49
C ILE A 64 -0.53 -3.72 0.74
N GLY A 65 -1.02 -2.48 0.80
CA GLY A 65 -0.79 -1.61 1.94
C GLY A 65 -1.35 -2.18 3.25
N ARG A 66 -2.56 -2.75 3.22
CA ARG A 66 -3.14 -3.46 4.38
C ARG A 66 -2.29 -4.64 4.83
N LEU A 67 -1.79 -5.43 3.88
CA LEU A 67 -0.96 -6.59 4.15
C LEU A 67 0.39 -6.19 4.77
N PHE A 68 1.03 -5.15 4.24
CA PHE A 68 2.35 -4.70 4.68
C PHE A 68 2.32 -4.02 6.04
N PHE A 69 1.30 -3.21 6.31
CA PHE A 69 1.24 -2.33 7.48
C PHE A 69 0.13 -2.70 8.47
N ARG A 70 -0.61 -3.80 8.23
CA ARG A 70 -1.74 -4.26 9.07
C ARG A 70 -2.80 -3.18 9.33
N ILE A 71 -3.12 -2.42 8.29
CA ILE A 71 -4.05 -1.29 8.34
C ILE A 71 -5.47 -1.77 8.01
N SER A 72 -6.49 -1.24 8.70
CA SER A 72 -7.90 -1.56 8.43
C SER A 72 -8.53 -0.72 7.30
N ILE A 73 -7.81 0.28 6.78
CA ILE A 73 -8.30 1.18 5.73
C ILE A 73 -8.43 0.45 4.39
N GLY A 74 -9.60 0.54 3.77
CA GLY A 74 -9.91 -0.12 2.50
C GLY A 74 -9.66 0.75 1.27
N ASP A 75 -9.70 2.08 1.39
CA ASP A 75 -9.47 3.02 0.29
C ASP A 75 -8.34 4.02 0.62
N PHE A 76 -7.09 3.62 0.37
CA PHE A 76 -5.91 4.45 0.63
C PHE A 76 -5.86 5.73 -0.23
N HIS A 77 -6.51 5.70 -1.39
CA HIS A 77 -6.39 6.72 -2.42
C HIS A 77 -7.59 7.66 -2.46
N CYS A 78 -8.50 7.59 -1.48
CA CYS A 78 -9.58 8.56 -1.38
C CYS A 78 -9.02 9.96 -1.12
N GLY A 79 -9.40 10.95 -1.92
CA GLY A 79 -8.96 12.35 -1.75
C GLY A 79 -9.61 13.03 -0.55
N LEU A 80 -10.85 12.63 -0.18
CA LEU A 80 -11.54 13.20 0.97
C LEU A 80 -11.08 12.54 2.27
N ARG A 81 -10.45 13.32 3.15
CA ARG A 81 -9.90 12.85 4.44
C ARG A 81 -9.92 13.96 5.48
N GLY A 82 -10.14 13.56 6.73
CA GLY A 82 -10.06 14.45 7.87
C GLY A 82 -8.96 14.01 8.83
N PHE A 83 -8.26 14.94 9.47
CA PHE A 83 -7.19 14.58 10.39
C PHE A 83 -6.95 15.60 11.50
N ASN A 84 -6.41 15.10 12.60
CA ASN A 84 -5.87 15.92 13.68
C ASN A 84 -4.54 16.53 13.23
N THR A 85 -4.46 17.86 13.25
CA THR A 85 -3.29 18.61 12.75
C THR A 85 -2.01 18.23 13.49
N GLU A 86 -2.06 18.10 14.81
CA GLU A 86 -0.90 17.78 15.62
C GLU A 86 -0.41 16.32 15.37
N ALA A 87 -1.35 15.37 15.30
CA ALA A 87 -1.03 13.98 15.02
C ALA A 87 -0.34 13.82 13.64
N ILE A 88 -0.89 14.46 12.60
CA ILE A 88 -0.30 14.38 11.25
C ILE A 88 1.02 15.14 11.14
N ARG A 89 1.20 16.25 11.86
CA ARG A 89 2.50 16.95 11.89
C ARG A 89 3.61 16.07 12.45
N ARG A 90 3.35 15.25 13.47
CA ARG A 90 4.31 14.28 14.01
C ARG A 90 4.75 13.24 12.99
N CYS A 91 3.92 12.90 12.02
CA CYS A 91 4.26 11.95 10.96
C CYS A 91 5.31 12.48 9.98
N GLY A 92 5.57 13.80 9.94
CA GLY A 92 6.60 14.39 9.08
C GLY A 92 6.44 14.02 7.61
N LEU A 93 5.26 14.29 7.03
CA LEU A 93 5.00 14.00 5.62
C LEU A 93 5.94 14.80 4.72
N LYS A 94 6.52 14.16 3.70
CA LYS A 94 7.55 14.74 2.82
C LYS A 94 7.19 14.71 1.35
N THR A 95 6.36 13.75 0.92
CA THR A 95 6.02 13.60 -0.50
C THR A 95 5.07 14.70 -0.96
N THR A 96 5.31 15.21 -2.17
CA THR A 96 4.49 16.28 -2.79
C THR A 96 3.69 15.77 -3.99
N GLY A 97 3.86 14.50 -4.36
CA GLY A 97 3.22 13.87 -5.51
C GLY A 97 2.00 13.02 -5.15
N MET A 98 1.64 12.13 -6.07
CA MET A 98 0.53 11.19 -5.88
C MET A 98 0.74 10.24 -4.70
N GLU A 99 1.99 10.01 -4.29
CA GLU A 99 2.38 9.18 -3.14
C GLU A 99 1.95 9.78 -1.79
N PHE A 100 1.67 11.07 -1.72
CA PHE A 100 1.20 11.74 -0.51
C PHE A 100 -0.02 11.05 0.11
N ALA A 101 -0.91 10.56 -0.73
CA ALA A 101 -2.08 9.80 -0.30
C ALA A 101 -1.70 8.55 0.50
N SER A 102 -0.76 7.77 -0.02
CA SER A 102 -0.26 6.56 0.64
C SER A 102 0.65 6.88 1.82
N GLU A 103 1.50 7.92 1.72
CA GLU A 103 2.39 8.33 2.79
C GLU A 103 1.63 8.65 4.07
N MET A 104 0.53 9.40 3.96
CA MET A 104 -0.27 9.77 5.12
C MET A 104 -0.80 8.54 5.85
N VAL A 105 -1.36 7.56 5.13
CA VAL A 105 -1.94 6.34 5.72
C VAL A 105 -0.85 5.44 6.30
N VAL A 106 0.24 5.22 5.56
CA VAL A 106 1.36 4.38 5.99
C VAL A 106 2.02 4.95 7.24
N LYS A 107 2.37 6.24 7.22
CA LYS A 107 2.99 6.88 8.38
C LYS A 107 2.04 6.97 9.56
N ALA A 108 0.75 7.24 9.36
CA ALA A 108 -0.23 7.19 10.44
C ALA A 108 -0.22 5.83 11.13
N SER A 109 -0.15 4.72 10.37
CA SER A 109 -0.02 3.38 10.94
C SER A 109 1.30 3.18 11.68
N LEU A 110 2.44 3.56 11.08
CA LEU A 110 3.76 3.40 11.70
C LEU A 110 3.91 4.20 13.01
N TYR A 111 3.24 5.35 13.10
CA TYR A 111 3.20 6.17 14.32
C TYR A 111 2.09 5.76 15.30
N GLY A 112 1.35 4.67 15.02
CA GLY A 112 0.30 4.16 15.89
C GLY A 112 -0.91 5.09 16.04
N LEU A 113 -1.20 5.92 15.03
CA LEU A 113 -2.35 6.81 15.04
C LEU A 113 -3.65 6.03 14.88
N SER A 114 -4.70 6.49 15.57
CA SER A 114 -6.04 5.94 15.40
C SER A 114 -6.63 6.33 14.05
N MET A 115 -7.12 5.34 13.30
CA MET A 115 -7.67 5.54 11.96
C MET A 115 -9.07 4.98 11.82
N ALA A 116 -9.94 5.68 11.09
CA ALA A 116 -11.30 5.23 10.77
C ALA A 116 -11.65 5.51 9.31
N GLU A 117 -12.65 4.79 8.81
CA GLU A 117 -13.24 5.06 7.49
C GLU A 117 -14.69 5.51 7.62
N VAL A 118 -15.08 6.40 6.71
CA VAL A 118 -16.48 6.79 6.52
C VAL A 118 -16.90 6.58 5.06
N PRO A 119 -18.09 6.08 4.78
CA PRO A 119 -18.60 5.97 3.41
C PRO A 119 -18.60 7.34 2.74
N THR A 120 -18.10 7.43 1.52
CA THR A 120 -17.98 8.68 0.78
C THR A 120 -18.33 8.43 -0.69
N THR A 121 -19.26 9.21 -1.24
CA THR A 121 -19.64 9.12 -2.65
C THR A 121 -18.56 9.78 -3.52
N LEU A 122 -18.37 9.21 -4.71
CA LEU A 122 -17.54 9.82 -5.76
C LEU A 122 -18.41 10.13 -6.96
N ALA A 123 -18.57 11.40 -7.27
CA ALA A 123 -19.21 11.89 -8.49
C ALA A 123 -18.17 12.03 -9.63
N ARG A 124 -18.66 12.30 -10.84
CA ARG A 124 -17.78 12.68 -11.96
C ARG A 124 -17.13 14.02 -11.65
N ASP A 125 -15.85 14.13 -11.95
CA ASP A 125 -15.14 15.39 -11.84
C ASP A 125 -15.72 16.44 -12.82
N GLY A 126 -15.77 17.69 -12.37
CA GLY A 126 -16.20 18.85 -13.16
C GLY A 126 -15.10 19.41 -14.08
N ARG A 127 -13.98 18.71 -14.23
CA ARG A 127 -12.82 19.21 -14.99
C ARG A 127 -13.04 19.12 -16.48
N SER A 128 -12.64 20.16 -17.20
CA SER A 128 -12.57 20.17 -18.66
C SER A 128 -11.27 19.56 -19.22
N ARG A 129 -10.30 19.23 -18.35
CA ARG A 129 -8.98 18.70 -18.72
C ARG A 129 -8.88 17.20 -18.43
N PRO A 130 -8.12 16.43 -19.24
CA PRO A 130 -7.87 15.03 -18.94
C PRO A 130 -7.14 14.86 -17.60
N PRO A 131 -7.38 13.76 -16.87
CA PRO A 131 -6.72 13.49 -15.61
C PRO A 131 -5.20 13.47 -15.77
N HIS A 132 -4.47 14.08 -14.84
CA HIS A 132 -3.00 14.04 -14.81
C HIS A 132 -2.42 12.67 -14.44
N LEU A 133 -3.27 11.76 -14.00
CA LEU A 133 -2.90 10.44 -13.51
C LEU A 133 -2.44 9.53 -14.67
N ARG A 134 -1.19 9.05 -14.59
CA ARG A 134 -0.65 8.03 -15.50
C ARG A 134 -0.67 6.69 -14.82
N THR A 135 -1.69 5.87 -15.10
CA THR A 135 -2.04 4.65 -14.37
C THR A 135 -0.86 3.75 -14.02
N TRP A 136 -0.06 3.34 -15.00
CA TRP A 136 1.06 2.42 -14.78
C TRP A 136 2.22 3.07 -14.04
N ARG A 137 2.60 4.28 -14.43
CA ARG A 137 3.72 4.99 -13.81
C ARG A 137 3.42 5.33 -12.36
N ASP A 138 2.23 5.84 -12.10
CA ASP A 138 1.85 6.27 -10.75
C ASP A 138 1.55 5.04 -9.87
N GLY A 139 0.95 3.98 -10.41
CA GLY A 139 0.79 2.69 -9.72
C GLY A 139 2.13 2.07 -9.33
N TRP A 140 3.11 2.07 -10.22
CA TRP A 140 4.47 1.60 -9.94
C TRP A 140 5.15 2.42 -8.83
N ARG A 141 5.03 3.76 -8.89
CA ARG A 141 5.57 4.65 -7.84
C ARG A 141 4.94 4.36 -6.49
N HIS A 142 3.62 4.15 -6.43
CA HIS A 142 2.95 3.76 -5.19
C HIS A 142 3.45 2.42 -4.66
N LEU A 143 3.62 1.42 -5.51
CA LEU A 143 4.16 0.12 -5.11
C LEU A 143 5.59 0.24 -4.58
N CYS A 144 6.47 0.96 -5.29
CA CYS A 144 7.84 1.22 -4.83
C CYS A 144 7.84 1.95 -3.49
N PHE A 145 6.95 2.92 -3.31
CA PHE A 145 6.79 3.62 -2.04
C PHE A 145 6.40 2.65 -0.91
N LEU A 146 5.40 1.80 -1.11
CA LEU A 146 4.97 0.83 -0.09
C LEU A 146 6.09 -0.15 0.26
N LEU A 147 6.84 -0.64 -0.72
CA LEU A 147 7.97 -1.54 -0.50
C LEU A 147 9.12 -0.86 0.26
N THR A 148 9.41 0.42 -0.01
CA THR A 148 10.44 1.18 0.70
C THR A 148 10.14 1.30 2.20
N TYR A 149 8.87 1.42 2.57
CA TYR A 149 8.46 1.48 3.97
C TYR A 149 8.20 0.11 4.61
N ALA A 150 8.32 -0.97 3.83
CA ALA A 150 8.11 -2.35 4.29
C ALA A 150 9.31 -3.25 3.94
N PRO A 151 10.52 -3.02 4.51
CA PRO A 151 11.74 -3.75 4.17
C PRO A 151 11.60 -5.26 4.39
N HIS A 152 10.79 -5.69 5.35
CA HIS A 152 10.52 -7.11 5.57
C HIS A 152 9.90 -7.80 4.36
N TRP A 153 9.01 -7.11 3.63
CA TRP A 153 8.40 -7.64 2.42
C TRP A 153 9.32 -7.57 1.21
N LEU A 154 10.21 -6.58 1.16
CA LEU A 154 11.13 -6.38 0.06
C LEU A 154 12.34 -7.33 0.13
N TYR A 155 12.89 -7.55 1.33
CA TYR A 155 14.15 -8.27 1.53
C TYR A 155 13.97 -9.55 2.35
N MET A 156 13.38 -9.49 3.54
CA MET A 156 13.37 -10.61 4.47
C MET A 156 12.59 -11.83 3.96
N TYR A 157 11.34 -11.64 3.48
CA TYR A 157 10.56 -12.77 2.99
C TYR A 157 11.12 -13.42 1.72
N PRO A 158 11.56 -12.66 0.68
CA PRO A 158 12.26 -13.24 -0.46
C PRO A 158 13.55 -13.96 -0.07
N ALA A 159 14.34 -13.38 0.84
CA ALA A 159 15.55 -14.01 1.36
C ALA A 159 15.26 -15.36 2.04
N LEU A 160 14.27 -15.39 2.96
CA LEU A 160 13.85 -16.62 3.63
C LEU A 160 13.34 -17.68 2.65
N ALA A 161 12.60 -17.29 1.62
CA ALA A 161 12.15 -18.20 0.57
C ALA A 161 13.33 -18.80 -0.20
N LEU A 162 14.29 -17.97 -0.64
CA LEU A 162 15.50 -18.43 -1.33
C LEU A 162 16.33 -19.36 -0.44
N MET A 163 16.54 -18.99 0.81
CA MET A 163 17.28 -19.80 1.79
C MET A 163 16.57 -21.13 2.05
N GLY A 164 15.26 -21.11 2.24
CA GLY A 164 14.47 -22.32 2.49
C GLY A 164 14.53 -23.30 1.32
N VAL A 165 14.33 -22.81 0.09
CA VAL A 165 14.44 -23.64 -1.13
C VAL A 165 15.89 -24.13 -1.32
N GLY A 166 16.87 -23.25 -1.15
CA GLY A 166 18.28 -23.61 -1.27
C GLY A 166 18.70 -24.68 -0.24
N LEU A 167 18.35 -24.46 1.03
CA LEU A 167 18.67 -25.39 2.12
C LEU A 167 18.00 -26.75 1.92
N LEU A 168 16.70 -26.75 1.58
CA LEU A 168 15.96 -27.98 1.33
C LEU A 168 16.58 -28.76 0.18
N GLY A 169 16.90 -28.09 -0.94
CA GLY A 169 17.53 -28.72 -2.08
C GLY A 169 18.90 -29.31 -1.77
N VAL A 170 19.75 -28.61 -1.02
CA VAL A 170 21.05 -29.10 -0.55
C VAL A 170 20.85 -30.34 0.32
N LEU A 171 19.97 -30.28 1.33
CA LEU A 171 19.74 -31.38 2.25
C LEU A 171 19.23 -32.67 1.51
N LEU A 172 18.31 -32.52 0.57
CA LEU A 172 17.79 -33.61 -0.22
C LEU A 172 18.87 -34.27 -1.08
N LEU A 173 19.82 -33.50 -1.61
CA LEU A 173 20.89 -34.02 -2.48
C LEU A 173 22.14 -34.50 -1.73
N LEU A 174 22.25 -34.25 -0.41
CA LEU A 174 23.32 -34.81 0.42
C LEU A 174 23.30 -36.34 0.46
N SER A 175 22.11 -36.94 0.37
CA SER A 175 21.94 -38.41 0.36
C SER A 175 22.22 -39.06 -1.01
N GLY A 176 22.48 -38.25 -2.04
CA GLY A 176 22.75 -38.72 -3.40
C GLY A 176 21.83 -38.10 -4.46
N PRO A 177 22.03 -38.49 -5.73
CA PRO A 177 21.21 -37.96 -6.83
C PRO A 177 19.74 -38.36 -6.66
N LEU A 178 18.83 -37.41 -6.91
CA LEU A 178 17.38 -37.60 -6.84
C LEU A 178 16.81 -37.64 -8.26
N SER A 179 16.11 -38.70 -8.62
CA SER A 179 15.40 -38.80 -9.88
C SER A 179 13.90 -38.69 -9.69
N VAL A 180 13.29 -37.72 -10.38
CA VAL A 180 11.84 -37.50 -10.38
C VAL A 180 11.35 -37.58 -11.82
N GLY A 181 10.76 -38.73 -12.18
CA GLY A 181 10.37 -39.04 -13.55
C GLY A 181 11.60 -39.09 -14.48
N SER A 182 11.60 -38.26 -15.52
CA SER A 182 12.71 -38.19 -16.50
C SER A 182 13.82 -37.17 -16.08
N VAL A 183 13.67 -36.47 -14.96
CA VAL A 183 14.62 -35.45 -14.51
C VAL A 183 15.46 -35.99 -13.36
N THR A 184 16.78 -35.92 -13.51
CA THR A 184 17.74 -36.31 -12.46
C THR A 184 18.42 -35.05 -11.88
N PHE A 185 18.21 -34.83 -10.61
CA PHE A 185 18.88 -33.76 -9.82
C PHE A 185 20.19 -34.34 -9.27
N ALA A 186 21.30 -33.82 -9.75
CA ALA A 186 22.65 -34.27 -9.38
C ALA A 186 23.55 -33.06 -9.04
N ASN A 187 24.86 -33.15 -9.23
CA ASN A 187 25.84 -32.18 -8.85
C ASN A 187 25.55 -30.73 -9.33
N LYS A 188 24.99 -30.56 -10.56
CA LYS A 188 24.61 -29.25 -11.08
C LYS A 188 23.49 -28.62 -10.26
N SER A 189 22.50 -29.42 -9.89
CA SER A 189 21.37 -28.99 -9.06
C SER A 189 21.83 -28.65 -7.63
N PHE A 190 22.77 -29.44 -7.09
CA PHE A 190 23.36 -29.14 -5.78
C PHE A 190 24.03 -27.75 -5.76
N VAL A 191 24.86 -27.45 -6.77
CA VAL A 191 25.47 -26.12 -6.90
C VAL A 191 24.41 -25.02 -7.01
N THR A 192 23.35 -25.25 -7.80
CA THR A 192 22.26 -24.26 -7.92
C THR A 192 21.57 -23.98 -6.58
N PHE A 193 21.24 -25.03 -5.81
CA PHE A 193 20.63 -24.86 -4.49
C PHE A 193 21.57 -24.18 -3.49
N ALA A 194 22.87 -24.49 -3.52
CA ALA A 194 23.86 -23.80 -2.71
C ALA A 194 23.97 -22.30 -3.08
N MET A 195 23.93 -21.96 -4.36
CA MET A 195 23.87 -20.58 -4.82
C MET A 195 22.60 -19.83 -4.37
N LEU A 196 21.45 -20.50 -4.41
CA LEU A 196 20.20 -19.91 -3.90
C LEU A 196 20.28 -19.61 -2.41
N LEU A 197 20.86 -20.52 -1.62
CA LEU A 197 21.09 -20.33 -0.20
C LEU A 197 22.00 -19.10 0.06
N MET A 198 23.13 -19.02 -0.65
CA MET A 198 24.06 -17.90 -0.54
C MET A 198 23.41 -16.56 -0.97
N LEU A 199 22.64 -16.57 -2.06
CA LEU A 199 21.93 -15.39 -2.54
C LEU A 199 20.89 -14.92 -1.51
N GLY A 200 20.15 -15.85 -0.91
CA GLY A 200 19.22 -15.54 0.16
C GLY A 200 19.89 -14.90 1.36
N MET A 201 21.07 -15.39 1.78
CA MET A 201 21.86 -14.78 2.85
C MET A 201 22.29 -13.34 2.50
N GLN A 202 22.73 -13.10 1.26
CA GLN A 202 23.11 -11.76 0.79
C GLN A 202 21.92 -10.80 0.78
N VAL A 203 20.77 -11.24 0.27
CA VAL A 203 19.53 -10.44 0.24
C VAL A 203 19.07 -10.10 1.66
N MET A 204 19.18 -11.04 2.61
CA MET A 204 18.86 -10.80 4.01
C MET A 204 19.75 -9.73 4.65
N GLY A 205 21.01 -9.64 4.25
CA GLY A 205 21.95 -8.61 4.73
C GLY A 205 21.69 -7.20 4.20
N LEU A 206 20.78 -7.04 3.22
CA LEU A 206 20.38 -5.73 2.68
C LEU A 206 19.19 -5.12 3.41
N GLY A 207 18.44 -5.86 4.21
CA GLY A 207 17.21 -5.44 4.90
C GLY A 207 17.39 -5.29 6.39
#